data_68fb30d5d7a8951b2bf597fc20e3a487
#
_entry.id   68fb30d5d7a8951b2bf597fc20e3a487
#
_cell.length_a   1.000
_cell.length_b   1.000
_cell.length_c   1.000
_cell.angle_alpha   90.00
_cell.angle_beta   90.00
_cell.angle_gamma   90.00
#
_symmetry.space_group_name_H-M   'P 1'
#
loop_
_entity.id
_entity.type
_entity.pdbx_description
1 polymer ?
#
loop_
_entity_poly.entity_id
_entity_poly.type
_entity_poly.pdbx_seq_one_letter_code
_entity_poly.pdbx_strand_id
1 'polypeptide(L)'
;SVSDFIARQTKTSVPGLVGYKMRFEDKTNQSTRIKIMTDGILLQEIKGDYTLSRYSVIIVDEAHERSLNIDFILGLLKRVLELRKDFKVVISSATINAEVFSAYFNDCPVVRIDTRMYPVSMIYDPPDKDSGDQALADKVRDIVDRIMAEKRKGDILVFLSGEKQIKDCVQALSILPYRRRLWLLPLYARLSKEEQELVFVPTPRGQTKIVIATNIAETSVTIDGVTSVLDSGDRKSTRLNSSHQSVS
;
A
#
# COMPACT_ATOMS: atom_id res chain seq x y z
N SER A 1 5.42 -1.68 -11.82
CA SER A 1 6.11 -1.43 -10.52
C SER A 1 6.50 0.03 -10.39
N VAL A 2 6.90 0.47 -9.18
CA VAL A 2 7.43 1.84 -8.94
C VAL A 2 8.64 2.12 -9.83
N SER A 3 9.51 1.14 -10.00
CA SER A 3 10.69 1.25 -10.87
C SER A 3 10.31 1.50 -12.32
N ASP A 4 9.29 0.82 -12.84
CA ASP A 4 8.83 1.03 -14.23
C ASP A 4 8.16 2.40 -14.39
N PHE A 5 7.46 2.87 -13.37
CA PHE A 5 6.86 4.20 -13.39
C PHE A 5 7.95 5.28 -13.46
N ILE A 6 8.96 5.23 -12.59
CA ILE A 6 10.06 6.20 -12.58
C ILE A 6 10.88 6.10 -13.87
N ALA A 7 11.13 4.89 -14.37
CA ALA A 7 11.85 4.69 -15.63
C ALA A 7 11.10 5.33 -16.81
N ARG A 8 9.77 5.22 -16.88
CA ARG A 8 8.95 5.91 -17.88
C ARG A 8 9.04 7.42 -17.76
N GLN A 9 8.97 7.96 -16.53
CA GLN A 9 9.12 9.41 -16.29
C GLN A 9 10.48 9.93 -16.71
N THR A 10 11.53 9.16 -16.48
CA THR A 10 12.92 9.49 -16.87
C THR A 10 13.27 9.08 -18.30
N LYS A 11 12.31 8.51 -19.05
CA LYS A 11 12.50 8.01 -20.43
C LYS A 11 13.65 7.00 -20.55
N THR A 12 13.76 6.11 -19.57
CA THR A 12 14.81 5.06 -19.51
C THR A 12 14.18 3.68 -19.35
N SER A 13 15.01 2.64 -19.43
CA SER A 13 14.61 1.25 -19.17
C SER A 13 15.06 0.78 -17.78
N VAL A 14 14.52 -0.35 -17.33
CA VAL A 14 14.99 -1.08 -16.14
C VAL A 14 15.56 -2.43 -16.60
N PRO A 15 16.82 -2.77 -16.26
CA PRO A 15 17.84 -1.95 -15.61
C PRO A 15 18.43 -0.88 -16.53
N GLY A 16 18.73 0.27 -15.96
CA GLY A 16 19.33 1.42 -16.65
C GLY A 16 19.64 2.50 -15.63
N LEU A 17 19.27 3.76 -15.94
CA LEU A 17 19.34 4.85 -14.95
C LEU A 17 18.53 4.50 -13.68
N VAL A 18 17.42 3.82 -13.85
CA VAL A 18 16.58 3.27 -12.77
C VAL A 18 16.84 1.78 -12.67
N GLY A 19 17.02 1.29 -11.46
CA GLY A 19 17.13 -0.13 -11.14
C GLY A 19 16.43 -0.44 -9.82
N TYR A 20 16.24 -1.73 -9.55
CA TYR A 20 15.70 -2.16 -8.26
C TYR A 20 16.42 -3.39 -7.71
N LYS A 21 16.35 -3.54 -6.39
CA LYS A 21 16.88 -4.70 -5.70
C LYS A 21 15.93 -5.18 -4.62
N MET A 22 15.58 -6.45 -4.70
CA MET A 22 14.79 -7.18 -3.73
C MET A 22 15.56 -8.42 -3.26
N ARG A 23 14.99 -9.17 -2.33
CA ARG A 23 15.67 -10.31 -1.69
C ARG A 23 16.23 -11.35 -2.69
N PHE A 24 15.53 -11.61 -3.79
CA PHE A 24 15.88 -12.63 -4.76
C PHE A 24 16.07 -12.07 -6.18
N GLU A 25 16.02 -10.77 -6.35
CA GLU A 25 16.12 -10.13 -7.66
C GLU A 25 16.93 -8.85 -7.56
N ASP A 26 17.95 -8.73 -8.42
CA ASP A 26 18.77 -7.54 -8.57
C ASP A 26 18.76 -7.11 -10.05
N LYS A 27 18.06 -6.03 -10.33
CA LYS A 27 17.99 -5.37 -11.64
C LYS A 27 18.67 -4.02 -11.57
N THR A 28 19.94 -4.03 -11.20
CA THR A 28 20.81 -2.85 -11.21
C THR A 28 22.01 -3.10 -12.11
N ASN A 29 22.64 -2.03 -12.60
CA ASN A 29 23.87 -2.07 -13.38
C ASN A 29 24.75 -0.84 -13.06
N GLN A 30 25.88 -0.71 -13.72
CA GLN A 30 26.82 0.40 -13.48
C GLN A 30 26.26 1.78 -13.81
N SER A 31 25.27 1.88 -14.69
CA SER A 31 24.60 3.14 -15.04
C SER A 31 23.46 3.51 -14.07
N THR A 32 23.09 2.62 -13.14
CA THR A 32 22.01 2.88 -12.20
C THR A 32 22.35 4.02 -11.24
N ARG A 33 21.51 5.05 -11.25
CA ARG A 33 21.59 6.22 -10.36
C ARG A 33 20.42 6.28 -9.38
N ILE A 34 19.28 5.76 -9.77
CA ILE A 34 18.09 5.64 -8.92
C ILE A 34 17.89 4.17 -8.65
N LYS A 35 18.11 3.76 -7.40
CA LYS A 35 17.97 2.37 -6.97
C LYS A 35 16.80 2.25 -6.01
N ILE A 36 15.80 1.49 -6.40
CA ILE A 36 14.64 1.18 -5.57
C ILE A 36 14.92 -0.13 -4.86
N MET A 37 14.73 -0.17 -3.55
CA MET A 37 14.97 -1.36 -2.77
C MET A 37 14.01 -1.48 -1.60
N THR A 38 13.82 -2.70 -1.12
CA THR A 38 13.07 -2.92 0.11
C THR A 38 13.88 -2.49 1.34
N ASP A 39 13.18 -2.20 2.43
CA ASP A 39 13.76 -1.87 3.72
C ASP A 39 14.80 -2.90 4.18
N GLY A 40 14.50 -4.19 4.05
CA GLY A 40 15.42 -5.26 4.39
C GLY A 40 16.73 -5.26 3.57
N ILE A 41 16.68 -4.86 2.30
CA ILE A 41 17.89 -4.71 1.47
C ILE A 41 18.71 -3.50 1.92
N LEU A 42 18.07 -2.38 2.23
CA LEU A 42 18.78 -1.21 2.76
C LEU A 42 19.49 -1.54 4.07
N LEU A 43 18.86 -2.28 4.97
CA LEU A 43 19.50 -2.75 6.22
C LEU A 43 20.73 -3.62 5.95
N GLN A 44 20.69 -4.49 4.94
CA GLN A 44 21.86 -5.28 4.54
C GLN A 44 22.99 -4.40 4.00
N GLU A 45 22.66 -3.37 3.22
CA GLU A 45 23.67 -2.45 2.69
C GLU A 45 24.29 -1.60 3.79
N ILE A 46 23.51 -1.11 4.75
CA ILE A 46 24.03 -0.38 5.91
C ILE A 46 24.95 -1.27 6.75
N LYS A 47 24.65 -2.57 6.87
CA LYS A 47 25.51 -3.53 7.58
C LYS A 47 26.87 -3.68 6.92
N GLY A 48 26.93 -3.61 5.59
CA GLY A 48 28.16 -3.72 4.81
C GLY A 48 28.93 -2.39 4.71
N ASP A 49 28.23 -1.28 4.70
CA ASP A 49 28.75 0.08 4.65
C ASP A 49 27.89 1.00 5.51
N TYR A 50 28.27 1.16 6.77
CA TYR A 50 27.49 1.93 7.75
C TYR A 50 27.40 3.42 7.44
N THR A 51 28.25 3.94 6.54
CA THR A 51 28.22 5.33 6.09
C THR A 51 27.41 5.51 4.81
N LEU A 52 26.94 4.43 4.18
CA LEU A 52 26.26 4.47 2.90
C LEU A 52 27.04 5.30 1.84
N SER A 53 28.36 5.07 1.76
CA SER A 53 29.30 5.87 0.96
C SER A 53 28.92 5.94 -0.53
N ARG A 54 28.22 4.93 -1.02
CA ARG A 54 27.74 4.83 -2.42
C ARG A 54 26.50 5.67 -2.73
N TYR A 55 25.86 6.26 -1.72
CA TYR A 55 24.63 7.02 -1.85
C TYR A 55 24.86 8.47 -1.45
N SER A 56 24.26 9.39 -2.21
CA SER A 56 24.20 10.81 -1.85
C SER A 56 22.87 11.16 -1.17
N VAL A 57 21.82 10.42 -1.49
CA VAL A 57 20.48 10.64 -0.98
C VAL A 57 19.82 9.30 -0.68
N ILE A 58 19.13 9.20 0.42
CA ILE A 58 18.17 8.12 0.71
C ILE A 58 16.78 8.74 0.84
N ILE A 59 15.82 8.13 0.15
CA ILE A 59 14.40 8.46 0.27
C ILE A 59 13.72 7.30 1.00
N VAL A 60 13.13 7.56 2.15
CA VAL A 60 12.30 6.60 2.90
C VAL A 60 10.85 6.94 2.61
N ASP A 61 10.20 6.08 1.85
CA ASP A 61 8.80 6.23 1.48
C ASP A 61 7.88 5.51 2.47
N GLU A 62 6.62 5.97 2.59
CA GLU A 62 5.59 5.41 3.48
C GLU A 62 6.05 5.29 4.96
N ALA A 63 6.84 6.25 5.43
CA ALA A 63 7.41 6.21 6.78
C ALA A 63 6.36 6.14 7.91
N HIS A 64 5.10 6.46 7.61
CA HIS A 64 3.99 6.36 8.57
C HIS A 64 3.57 4.92 8.88
N GLU A 65 3.97 3.93 8.09
CA GLU A 65 3.71 2.53 8.38
C GLU A 65 4.41 2.06 9.67
N ARG A 66 5.48 2.74 10.08
CA ARG A 66 6.19 2.51 11.35
C ARG A 66 6.52 1.04 11.57
N SER A 67 6.94 0.32 10.51
CA SER A 67 7.49 -1.02 10.67
C SER A 67 8.78 -0.96 11.50
N LEU A 68 9.11 -2.05 12.20
CA LEU A 68 10.35 -2.15 12.98
C LEU A 68 11.59 -1.84 12.12
N ASN A 69 11.60 -2.29 10.88
CA ASN A 69 12.70 -2.02 9.94
C ASN A 69 12.81 -0.53 9.62
N ILE A 70 11.68 0.13 9.34
CA ILE A 70 11.67 1.57 9.05
C ILE A 70 12.16 2.38 10.25
N ASP A 71 11.68 2.09 11.46
CA ASP A 71 12.11 2.79 12.65
C ASP A 71 13.62 2.59 12.92
N PHE A 72 14.13 1.38 12.68
CA PHE A 72 15.56 1.09 12.80
C PHE A 72 16.39 1.83 11.73
N ILE A 73 15.93 1.84 10.48
CA ILE A 73 16.54 2.60 9.37
C ILE A 73 16.62 4.08 9.70
N LEU A 74 15.54 4.68 10.19
CA LEU A 74 15.54 6.10 10.56
C LEU A 74 16.58 6.42 11.64
N GLY A 75 16.75 5.53 12.64
CA GLY A 75 17.81 5.66 13.66
C GLY A 75 19.21 5.59 13.07
N LEU A 76 19.46 4.66 12.14
CA LEU A 76 20.74 4.52 11.46
C LEU A 76 21.01 5.72 10.53
N LEU A 77 20.04 6.18 9.77
CA LEU A 77 20.18 7.34 8.88
C LEU A 77 20.48 8.63 9.65
N LYS A 78 19.92 8.81 10.85
CA LYS A 78 20.26 9.93 11.73
C LYS A 78 21.75 9.93 12.07
N ARG A 79 22.31 8.76 12.41
CA ARG A 79 23.76 8.63 12.65
C ARG A 79 24.61 8.90 11.41
N VAL A 80 24.17 8.47 10.22
CA VAL A 80 24.88 8.76 8.97
C VAL A 80 24.92 10.26 8.71
N LEU A 81 23.82 10.98 8.95
CA LEU A 81 23.77 12.45 8.83
C LEU A 81 24.74 13.19 9.78
N GLU A 82 25.01 12.63 10.95
CA GLU A 82 26.02 13.18 11.87
C GLU A 82 27.45 13.05 11.30
N LEU A 83 27.72 11.92 10.62
CA LEU A 83 29.03 11.58 10.06
C LEU A 83 29.29 12.22 8.70
N ARG A 84 28.23 12.41 7.88
CA ARG A 84 28.31 12.83 6.48
C ARG A 84 27.50 14.09 6.23
N LYS A 85 28.18 15.22 6.04
CA LYS A 85 27.52 16.51 5.72
C LYS A 85 27.05 16.64 4.28
N ASP A 86 27.56 15.81 3.38
CA ASP A 86 27.15 15.71 1.97
C ASP A 86 25.90 14.85 1.76
N PHE A 87 25.53 14.05 2.75
CA PHE A 87 24.43 13.09 2.66
C PHE A 87 23.08 13.75 2.96
N LYS A 88 22.03 13.31 2.27
CA LYS A 88 20.68 13.82 2.44
C LYS A 88 19.70 12.69 2.68
N VAL A 89 18.69 12.95 3.52
CA VAL A 89 17.57 12.04 3.77
C VAL A 89 16.28 12.77 3.45
N VAL A 90 15.41 12.12 2.70
CA VAL A 90 14.05 12.58 2.44
C VAL A 90 13.10 11.54 3.02
N ILE A 91 12.13 11.98 3.80
CA ILE A 91 11.12 11.11 4.41
C ILE A 91 9.77 11.51 3.83
N SER A 92 9.12 10.56 3.15
CA SER A 92 7.77 10.71 2.63
C SER A 92 6.78 10.03 3.59
N SER A 93 5.68 10.69 3.86
CA SER A 93 4.64 10.21 4.76
C SER A 93 3.27 10.75 4.34
N ALA A 94 2.26 9.90 4.34
CA ALA A 94 0.88 10.28 4.03
C ALA A 94 0.13 10.86 5.24
N THR A 95 0.66 10.75 6.46
CA THR A 95 -0.01 11.17 7.68
C THR A 95 0.56 12.44 8.31
N ILE A 96 -0.23 13.06 9.20
CA ILE A 96 -0.04 14.39 9.81
C ILE A 96 1.16 14.47 10.79
N ASN A 97 1.85 13.37 11.08
CA ASN A 97 2.93 13.34 12.07
C ASN A 97 4.29 13.84 11.56
N ALA A 98 4.30 14.75 10.59
CA ALA A 98 5.52 15.33 10.03
C ALA A 98 6.38 16.04 11.11
N GLU A 99 5.72 16.64 12.10
CA GLU A 99 6.38 17.34 13.20
C GLU A 99 7.25 16.40 14.06
N VAL A 100 6.80 15.15 14.27
CA VAL A 100 7.57 14.15 15.01
C VAL A 100 8.85 13.79 14.26
N PHE A 101 8.78 13.60 12.95
CA PHE A 101 9.97 13.36 12.12
C PHE A 101 10.88 14.59 12.07
N SER A 102 10.30 15.80 11.95
CA SER A 102 11.06 17.05 11.97
C SER A 102 11.87 17.20 13.26
N ALA A 103 11.22 17.08 14.41
CA ALA A 103 11.88 17.14 15.70
C ALA A 103 12.95 16.05 15.89
N TYR A 104 12.66 14.82 15.43
CA TYR A 104 13.61 13.72 15.50
C TYR A 104 14.88 14.00 14.67
N PHE A 105 14.77 14.66 13.53
CA PHE A 105 15.88 15.03 12.64
C PHE A 105 16.34 16.49 12.81
N ASN A 106 16.40 16.99 14.05
CA ASN A 106 16.90 18.30 14.43
C ASN A 106 16.16 19.46 13.73
N ASP A 107 14.83 19.43 13.82
CA ASP A 107 13.91 20.41 13.24
C ASP A 107 14.12 20.57 11.71
N CYS A 108 14.28 19.43 11.03
CA CYS A 108 14.41 19.45 9.58
C CYS A 108 13.17 20.09 8.91
N PRO A 109 13.35 20.78 7.77
CA PRO A 109 12.24 21.44 7.09
C PRO A 109 11.18 20.42 6.62
N VAL A 110 9.90 20.81 6.78
CA VAL A 110 8.74 20.05 6.33
C VAL A 110 8.17 20.70 5.10
N VAL A 111 8.04 19.93 4.01
CA VAL A 111 7.34 20.33 2.79
C VAL A 111 5.97 19.67 2.77
N ARG A 112 4.92 20.46 2.75
CA ARG A 112 3.54 19.95 2.58
C ARG A 112 3.11 20.12 1.14
N ILE A 113 2.59 19.04 0.56
CA ILE A 113 2.07 19.03 -0.81
C ILE A 113 0.56 18.93 -0.69
N ASP A 114 -0.12 20.07 -0.89
CA ASP A 114 -1.58 20.10 -0.91
C ASP A 114 -2.07 19.59 -2.26
N THR A 115 -2.56 18.35 -2.26
CA THR A 115 -3.22 17.77 -3.43
C THR A 115 -4.71 18.04 -3.37
N ARG A 116 -5.34 18.26 -4.53
CA ARG A 116 -6.80 18.35 -4.62
C ARG A 116 -7.40 17.03 -4.18
N MET A 117 -8.11 17.05 -3.04
CA MET A 117 -8.90 15.91 -2.60
C MET A 117 -10.25 15.90 -3.32
N TYR A 118 -10.63 14.75 -3.84
CA TYR A 118 -12.00 14.55 -4.30
C TYR A 118 -12.94 14.48 -3.09
N PRO A 119 -14.16 15.05 -3.16
CA PRO A 119 -15.11 14.89 -2.07
C PRO A 119 -15.44 13.43 -1.85
N VAL A 120 -15.31 12.98 -0.61
CA VAL A 120 -15.62 11.60 -0.19
C VAL A 120 -16.83 11.65 0.72
N SER A 121 -17.89 10.91 0.36
CA SER A 121 -19.04 10.69 1.23
C SER A 121 -18.82 9.41 2.01
N MET A 122 -18.75 9.49 3.32
CA MET A 122 -18.65 8.33 4.21
C MET A 122 -20.04 7.87 4.65
N ILE A 123 -20.33 6.59 4.48
CA ILE A 123 -21.58 5.95 4.91
C ILE A 123 -21.21 4.83 5.88
N TYR A 124 -21.69 4.92 7.11
CA TYR A 124 -21.52 3.88 8.10
C TYR A 124 -22.73 2.94 8.03
N ASP A 125 -22.50 1.72 7.53
CA ASP A 125 -23.55 0.73 7.27
C ASP A 125 -23.05 -0.69 7.65
N PRO A 126 -22.87 -0.98 8.97
CA PRO A 126 -22.32 -2.26 9.43
C PRO A 126 -23.29 -3.41 9.20
N PRO A 127 -22.83 -4.67 9.15
CA PRO A 127 -23.68 -5.84 9.24
C PRO A 127 -24.38 -5.90 10.60
N ASP A 128 -25.52 -6.60 10.68
CA ASP A 128 -26.23 -6.81 11.95
C ASP A 128 -25.36 -7.63 12.91
N LYS A 129 -25.35 -7.24 14.19
CA LYS A 129 -24.47 -7.82 15.23
C LYS A 129 -24.68 -9.31 15.47
N ASP A 130 -25.87 -9.82 15.21
CA ASP A 130 -26.26 -11.21 15.46
C ASP A 130 -26.10 -12.13 14.24
N SER A 131 -25.60 -11.62 13.15
CA SER A 131 -25.45 -12.37 11.90
C SER A 131 -24.06 -12.96 11.81
N GLY A 132 -23.90 -14.28 11.87
CA GLY A 132 -22.62 -15.00 11.86
C GLY A 132 -21.62 -14.63 10.74
N ASP A 133 -20.62 -15.47 10.52
CA ASP A 133 -19.51 -15.25 9.55
C ASP A 133 -19.96 -14.89 8.12
N GLN A 134 -21.14 -15.33 7.70
CA GLN A 134 -21.70 -15.07 6.36
C GLN A 134 -22.25 -13.64 6.21
N ALA A 135 -22.60 -12.98 7.30
CA ALA A 135 -23.27 -11.68 7.28
C ALA A 135 -22.45 -10.58 6.57
N LEU A 136 -21.13 -10.63 6.71
CA LEU A 136 -20.25 -9.65 6.06
C LEU A 136 -20.30 -9.81 4.53
N ALA A 137 -20.25 -11.05 4.03
CA ALA A 137 -20.33 -11.31 2.58
C ALA A 137 -21.70 -10.91 2.01
N ASP A 138 -22.79 -11.20 2.75
CA ASP A 138 -24.14 -10.80 2.38
C ASP A 138 -24.29 -9.27 2.41
N LYS A 139 -23.72 -8.60 3.40
CA LYS A 139 -23.72 -7.13 3.49
C LYS A 139 -22.98 -6.50 2.32
N VAL A 140 -21.79 -7.02 1.97
CA VAL A 140 -21.05 -6.55 0.79
C VAL A 140 -21.88 -6.75 -0.48
N ARG A 141 -22.52 -7.90 -0.64
CA ARG A 141 -23.42 -8.18 -1.77
C ARG A 141 -24.54 -7.14 -1.86
N ASP A 142 -25.22 -6.84 -0.76
CA ASP A 142 -26.34 -5.91 -0.73
C ASP A 142 -25.90 -4.46 -1.03
N ILE A 143 -24.70 -4.06 -0.57
CA ILE A 143 -24.12 -2.76 -0.92
C ILE A 143 -23.77 -2.70 -2.40
N VAL A 144 -23.13 -3.75 -2.94
CA VAL A 144 -22.81 -3.83 -4.38
C VAL A 144 -24.09 -3.80 -5.21
N ASP A 145 -25.14 -4.52 -4.80
CA ASP A 145 -26.45 -4.50 -5.49
C ASP A 145 -27.02 -3.08 -5.54
N ARG A 146 -26.97 -2.35 -4.43
CA ARG A 146 -27.39 -0.94 -4.37
C ARG A 146 -26.59 -0.05 -5.29
N ILE A 147 -25.26 -0.15 -5.29
CA ILE A 147 -24.36 0.62 -6.17
C ILE A 147 -24.71 0.36 -7.65
N MET A 148 -24.93 -0.90 -8.02
CA MET A 148 -25.28 -1.30 -9.37
C MET A 148 -26.68 -0.83 -9.79
N ALA A 149 -27.66 -0.86 -8.87
CA ALA A 149 -29.02 -0.35 -9.09
C ALA A 149 -29.02 1.18 -9.30
N GLU A 150 -28.22 1.91 -8.53
CA GLU A 150 -28.03 3.36 -8.67
C GLU A 150 -27.24 3.75 -9.93
N LYS A 151 -26.73 2.78 -10.69
CA LYS A 151 -25.90 2.98 -11.89
C LYS A 151 -24.69 3.89 -11.64
N ARG A 152 -24.12 3.83 -10.45
CA ARG A 152 -22.88 4.59 -10.14
C ARG A 152 -21.78 4.14 -11.10
N LYS A 153 -21.05 5.12 -11.62
CA LYS A 153 -19.92 4.85 -12.53
C LYS A 153 -18.66 4.56 -11.72
N GLY A 154 -17.80 3.72 -12.26
CA GLY A 154 -16.49 3.38 -11.71
C GLY A 154 -16.47 2.00 -11.08
N ASP A 155 -15.29 1.64 -10.59
CA ASP A 155 -14.98 0.35 -10.01
C ASP A 155 -15.12 0.37 -8.49
N ILE A 156 -15.15 -0.81 -7.88
CA ILE A 156 -15.38 -0.98 -6.44
C ILE A 156 -14.15 -1.68 -5.84
N LEU A 157 -13.66 -1.17 -4.71
CA LEU A 157 -12.63 -1.80 -3.90
C LEU A 157 -13.23 -2.21 -2.55
N VAL A 158 -13.03 -3.47 -2.17
CA VAL A 158 -13.56 -4.05 -0.92
C VAL A 158 -12.39 -4.50 -0.07
N PHE A 159 -12.27 -3.98 1.15
CA PHE A 159 -11.27 -4.40 2.13
C PHE A 159 -11.87 -5.38 3.13
N LEU A 160 -11.23 -6.55 3.24
CA LEU A 160 -11.60 -7.64 4.17
C LEU A 160 -10.37 -8.11 4.95
N SER A 161 -10.58 -8.74 6.11
CA SER A 161 -9.50 -9.11 7.02
C SER A 161 -8.72 -10.37 6.61
N GLY A 162 -9.25 -11.18 5.68
CA GLY A 162 -8.58 -12.43 5.33
C GLY A 162 -9.12 -13.16 4.10
N GLU A 163 -8.34 -14.16 3.65
CA GLU A 163 -8.60 -14.94 2.45
C GLU A 163 -9.96 -15.66 2.48
N LYS A 164 -10.40 -16.18 3.65
CA LYS A 164 -11.70 -16.83 3.80
C LYS A 164 -12.82 -15.86 3.46
N GLN A 165 -12.82 -14.67 4.06
CA GLN A 165 -13.83 -13.64 3.80
C GLN A 165 -13.84 -13.19 2.34
N ILE A 166 -12.67 -13.10 1.70
CA ILE A 166 -12.56 -12.79 0.27
C ILE A 166 -13.29 -13.86 -0.56
N LYS A 167 -13.06 -15.15 -0.28
CA LYS A 167 -13.70 -16.26 -1.00
C LYS A 167 -15.21 -16.27 -0.78
N ASP A 168 -15.65 -16.08 0.45
CA ASP A 168 -17.07 -16.02 0.79
C ASP A 168 -17.75 -14.84 0.07
N CYS A 169 -17.11 -13.69 0.02
CA CYS A 169 -17.59 -12.50 -0.70
C CYS A 169 -17.65 -12.73 -2.22
N VAL A 170 -16.62 -13.33 -2.82
CA VAL A 170 -16.63 -13.71 -4.25
C VAL A 170 -17.78 -14.65 -4.56
N GLN A 171 -18.02 -15.63 -3.69
CA GLN A 171 -19.14 -16.56 -3.84
C GLN A 171 -20.49 -15.85 -3.77
N ALA A 172 -20.69 -14.97 -2.78
CA ALA A 172 -21.91 -14.20 -2.62
C ALA A 172 -22.21 -13.29 -3.82
N LEU A 173 -21.18 -12.68 -4.41
CA LEU A 173 -21.33 -11.84 -5.62
C LEU A 173 -21.54 -12.67 -6.90
N SER A 174 -21.06 -13.90 -6.93
CA SER A 174 -21.16 -14.78 -8.10
C SER A 174 -22.57 -15.26 -8.41
N ILE A 175 -23.47 -15.25 -7.42
CA ILE A 175 -24.88 -15.67 -7.58
C ILE A 175 -25.79 -14.54 -8.07
N LEU A 176 -25.30 -13.29 -8.16
CA LEU A 176 -26.13 -12.16 -8.59
C LEU A 176 -26.60 -12.32 -10.03
N PRO A 177 -27.86 -11.93 -10.34
CA PRO A 177 -28.45 -12.09 -11.68
C PRO A 177 -27.63 -11.43 -12.80
N TYR A 178 -26.94 -10.35 -12.47
CA TYR A 178 -26.10 -9.58 -13.39
C TYR A 178 -24.61 -9.90 -13.25
N ARG A 179 -24.24 -11.09 -12.71
CA ARG A 179 -22.85 -11.53 -12.50
C ARG A 179 -21.95 -11.31 -13.73
N ARG A 180 -22.47 -11.48 -14.94
CA ARG A 180 -21.71 -11.26 -16.19
C ARG A 180 -21.24 -9.82 -16.39
N ARG A 181 -21.84 -8.87 -15.70
CA ARG A 181 -21.44 -7.45 -15.68
C ARG A 181 -20.41 -7.14 -14.61
N LEU A 182 -20.09 -8.09 -13.75
CA LEU A 182 -19.10 -7.94 -12.69
C LEU A 182 -17.80 -8.64 -13.09
N TRP A 183 -16.70 -7.94 -12.91
CA TRP A 183 -15.36 -8.51 -13.00
C TRP A 183 -14.76 -8.62 -11.60
N LEU A 184 -14.93 -9.79 -10.97
CA LEU A 184 -14.51 -10.04 -9.60
C LEU A 184 -13.03 -10.44 -9.58
N LEU A 185 -12.22 -9.68 -8.86
CA LEU A 185 -10.78 -9.88 -8.73
C LEU A 185 -10.41 -9.98 -7.25
N PRO A 186 -10.14 -11.18 -6.72
CA PRO A 186 -9.55 -11.33 -5.40
C PRO A 186 -8.12 -10.82 -5.39
N LEU A 187 -7.69 -10.20 -4.27
CA LEU A 187 -6.31 -9.71 -4.09
C LEU A 187 -5.80 -10.02 -2.68
N TYR A 188 -4.93 -11.02 -2.57
CA TYR A 188 -4.26 -11.39 -1.32
C TYR A 188 -2.87 -11.99 -1.59
N ALA A 189 -2.00 -12.05 -0.58
CA ALA A 189 -0.57 -12.32 -0.72
C ALA A 189 -0.21 -13.69 -1.35
N ARG A 190 -1.10 -14.69 -1.30
CA ARG A 190 -0.83 -16.04 -1.83
C ARG A 190 -1.12 -16.20 -3.32
N LEU A 191 -1.74 -15.21 -3.94
CA LEU A 191 -1.97 -15.24 -5.39
C LEU A 191 -0.66 -15.15 -6.16
N SER A 192 -0.62 -15.74 -7.34
CA SER A 192 0.49 -15.57 -8.27
C SER A 192 0.65 -14.08 -8.67
N LYS A 193 1.83 -13.74 -9.16
CA LYS A 193 2.10 -12.36 -9.61
C LYS A 193 1.16 -11.95 -10.74
N GLU A 194 0.90 -12.86 -11.67
CA GLU A 194 0.01 -12.66 -12.80
C GLU A 194 -1.43 -12.38 -12.35
N GLU A 195 -1.92 -13.12 -11.35
CA GLU A 195 -3.25 -12.89 -10.77
C GLU A 195 -3.33 -11.54 -10.03
N GLN A 196 -2.29 -11.16 -9.30
CA GLN A 196 -2.23 -9.86 -8.63
C GLN A 196 -2.17 -8.70 -9.64
N GLU A 197 -1.50 -8.88 -10.78
CA GLU A 197 -1.40 -7.84 -11.81
C GLU A 197 -2.72 -7.57 -12.53
N LEU A 198 -3.68 -8.48 -12.51
CA LEU A 198 -5.00 -8.30 -13.13
C LEU A 198 -5.75 -7.08 -12.58
N VAL A 199 -5.53 -6.70 -11.34
CA VAL A 199 -6.23 -5.53 -10.74
C VAL A 199 -5.85 -4.21 -11.40
N PHE A 200 -4.68 -4.15 -12.05
CA PHE A 200 -4.19 -2.96 -12.77
C PHE A 200 -4.67 -2.91 -14.22
N VAL A 201 -5.24 -3.99 -14.72
CA VAL A 201 -5.76 -4.03 -16.09
C VAL A 201 -7.02 -3.16 -16.16
N PRO A 202 -7.17 -2.32 -17.20
CA PRO A 202 -8.38 -1.53 -17.39
C PRO A 202 -9.65 -2.39 -17.46
N THR A 203 -10.71 -1.90 -16.85
CA THR A 203 -11.99 -2.63 -16.78
C THR A 203 -12.58 -2.83 -18.17
N PRO A 204 -12.97 -4.06 -18.54
CA PRO A 204 -13.60 -4.33 -19.83
C PRO A 204 -14.90 -3.53 -20.01
N ARG A 205 -15.20 -3.14 -21.25
CA ARG A 205 -16.41 -2.38 -21.55
C ARG A 205 -17.67 -3.13 -21.09
N GLY A 206 -18.55 -2.42 -20.42
CA GLY A 206 -19.84 -2.96 -19.96
C GLY A 206 -19.75 -3.78 -18.67
N GLN A 207 -18.57 -3.85 -18.05
CA GLN A 207 -18.37 -4.46 -16.75
C GLN A 207 -18.02 -3.42 -15.68
N THR A 208 -18.20 -3.81 -14.42
CA THR A 208 -17.70 -3.11 -13.23
C THR A 208 -16.69 -4.03 -12.57
N LYS A 209 -15.46 -3.56 -12.39
CA LYS A 209 -14.42 -4.28 -11.68
C LYS A 209 -14.67 -4.16 -10.19
N ILE A 210 -14.64 -5.29 -9.50
CA ILE A 210 -14.72 -5.34 -8.04
C ILE A 210 -13.47 -6.03 -7.53
N VAL A 211 -12.57 -5.26 -6.96
CA VAL A 211 -11.35 -5.79 -6.33
C VAL A 211 -11.69 -6.08 -4.87
N ILE A 212 -11.50 -7.33 -4.45
CA ILE A 212 -11.78 -7.78 -3.09
C ILE A 212 -10.45 -8.16 -2.46
N ALA A 213 -9.95 -7.31 -1.57
CA ALA A 213 -8.58 -7.34 -1.10
C ALA A 213 -8.46 -7.46 0.42
N THR A 214 -7.32 -7.97 0.87
CA THR A 214 -6.84 -7.68 2.22
C THR A 214 -6.14 -6.33 2.23
N ASN A 215 -5.66 -5.89 3.41
CA ASN A 215 -4.85 -4.68 3.57
C ASN A 215 -3.59 -4.59 2.67
N ILE A 216 -3.24 -5.65 1.94
CA ILE A 216 -2.16 -5.59 0.93
C ILE A 216 -2.43 -4.55 -0.16
N ALA A 217 -3.70 -4.19 -0.39
CA ALA A 217 -4.08 -3.13 -1.32
C ALA A 217 -4.16 -1.75 -0.65
N GLU A 218 -3.99 -1.65 0.66
CA GLU A 218 -4.04 -0.38 1.42
C GLU A 218 -2.78 0.43 1.20
N THR A 219 -1.63 -0.23 1.09
CA THR A 219 -0.33 0.42 0.95
C THR A 219 0.18 0.30 -0.48
N SER A 220 0.52 1.42 -1.09
CA SER A 220 1.28 1.51 -2.35
C SER A 220 0.61 0.96 -3.61
N VAL A 221 -0.72 0.69 -3.61
CA VAL A 221 -1.44 0.18 -4.77
C VAL A 221 -2.49 1.18 -5.24
N THR A 222 -2.23 1.86 -6.34
CA THR A 222 -3.23 2.69 -7.02
C THR A 222 -3.96 1.85 -8.07
N ILE A 223 -5.24 1.62 -7.87
CA ILE A 223 -6.11 0.93 -8.83
C ILE A 223 -6.95 1.98 -9.55
N ASP A 224 -6.68 2.17 -10.82
CA ASP A 224 -7.39 3.15 -11.63
C ASP A 224 -8.87 2.78 -11.76
N GLY A 225 -9.74 3.81 -11.74
CA GLY A 225 -11.17 3.66 -11.96
C GLY A 225 -12.00 3.41 -10.72
N VAL A 226 -11.40 3.17 -9.56
CA VAL A 226 -12.13 2.97 -8.29
C VAL A 226 -12.81 4.27 -7.85
N THR A 227 -14.12 4.19 -7.63
CA THR A 227 -14.96 5.30 -7.14
C THR A 227 -15.72 4.97 -5.87
N SER A 228 -15.78 3.70 -5.49
CA SER A 228 -16.43 3.23 -4.27
C SER A 228 -15.51 2.31 -3.49
N VAL A 229 -15.40 2.54 -2.19
CA VAL A 229 -14.60 1.71 -1.29
C VAL A 229 -15.51 1.19 -0.18
N LEU A 230 -15.46 -0.11 0.05
CA LEU A 230 -16.12 -0.80 1.16
C LEU A 230 -15.02 -1.28 2.11
N ASP A 231 -15.10 -0.88 3.37
CA ASP A 231 -14.13 -1.30 4.39
C ASP A 231 -14.88 -2.04 5.50
N SER A 232 -14.48 -3.28 5.77
CA SER A 232 -15.07 -4.09 6.85
C SER A 232 -14.75 -3.55 8.26
N GLY A 233 -13.81 -2.62 8.38
CA GLY A 233 -13.37 -2.07 9.66
C GLY A 233 -12.50 -3.02 10.48
N ASP A 234 -12.25 -4.23 10.01
CA ASP A 234 -11.43 -5.24 10.67
C ASP A 234 -9.92 -4.91 10.46
N ARG A 235 -9.44 -3.96 11.24
CA ARG A 235 -7.98 -3.78 11.38
C ARG A 235 -7.41 -5.01 12.10
N LYS A 236 -6.84 -5.96 11.39
CA LYS A 236 -5.71 -6.73 11.90
C LYS A 236 -4.50 -5.78 11.95
N SER A 237 -4.58 -4.75 12.78
CA SER A 237 -3.35 -4.12 13.26
C SER A 237 -2.61 -5.22 14.00
N THR A 238 -1.39 -5.48 13.63
CA THR A 238 -0.41 -6.11 14.48
C THR A 238 -0.25 -5.16 15.67
N ARG A 239 -1.17 -5.21 16.63
CA ARG A 239 -0.91 -4.69 17.96
C ARG A 239 0.22 -5.56 18.47
N LEU A 240 1.43 -5.06 18.43
CA LEU A 240 2.44 -5.44 19.40
C LEU A 240 1.73 -5.40 20.74
N ASN A 241 1.56 -6.57 21.37
CA ASN A 241 1.03 -6.70 22.69
C ASN A 241 1.83 -5.80 23.63
N SER A 242 1.34 -4.61 23.90
CA SER A 242 1.72 -3.79 25.03
C SER A 242 1.04 -4.35 26.29
N SER A 243 1.21 -5.65 26.54
CA SER A 243 0.89 -6.28 27.81
C SER A 243 2.12 -6.37 28.68
N HIS A 244 2.69 -5.22 29.01
CA HIS A 244 3.41 -5.02 30.25
C HIS A 244 2.83 -3.80 30.94
N GLN A 245 1.63 -4.00 31.46
CA GLN A 245 1.14 -3.18 32.55
C GLN A 245 1.73 -3.71 33.84
N SER A 246 2.50 -2.83 34.47
CA SER A 246 2.54 -2.58 35.92
C SER A 246 2.27 -3.78 36.81
N VAL A 247 3.31 -4.27 37.43
CA VAL A 247 3.22 -4.77 38.80
C VAL A 247 3.70 -3.65 39.71
N SER A 248 2.77 -3.26 40.55
CA SER A 248 2.92 -2.38 41.73
C SER A 248 4.19 -2.64 42.56
#